data_ac78302d68111edcfbfe769e994cd325
#
_entry.id   ac78302d68111edcfbfe769e994cd325
#
_cell.length_a   1.000
_cell.length_b   1.000
_cell.length_c   1.000
_cell.angle_alpha   90.00
_cell.angle_beta   90.00
_cell.angle_gamma   90.00
#
_symmetry.space_group_name_H-M   'P 1'
#
loop_
_entity.id
_entity.type
_entity.pdbx_description
1 polymer ?
#
loop_
_entity_poly.entity_id
_entity_poly.type
_entity_poly.pdbx_seq_one_letter_code
_entity_poly.pdbx_strand_id
1 'polypeptide(L)'
;MLDITGSINEMTQMIPPSPWVECHIEDIREGGTVLDLACGSGRHARLLAARGYSVLAVDRDAEALSRLQGIPGIVTACLDLEGEQWPLTGQRFAGVVVTNYLWRPRLAELLALLAPGGVLIYETF
;
A
#
# COMPACT_ATOMS: atom_id res chain seq x y z
N MET A 1 -5.80 29.10 17.79
CA MET A 1 -6.43 27.94 18.42
C MET A 1 -6.86 26.94 17.36
N LEU A 2 -6.52 25.70 17.55
CA LEU A 2 -6.91 24.69 16.61
C LEU A 2 -8.41 24.42 16.68
N ASP A 3 -9.01 24.32 15.53
CA ASP A 3 -10.39 23.86 15.41
C ASP A 3 -10.45 22.40 15.85
N ILE A 4 -11.32 22.07 16.78
CA ILE A 4 -11.45 20.72 17.31
C ILE A 4 -11.76 19.71 16.18
N THR A 5 -12.60 20.10 15.23
CA THR A 5 -12.93 19.25 14.09
C THR A 5 -11.70 18.99 13.21
N GLY A 6 -10.92 20.03 12.96
CA GLY A 6 -9.67 19.89 12.21
C GLY A 6 -8.67 18.98 12.90
N SER A 7 -8.54 19.13 14.22
CA SER A 7 -7.68 18.26 15.03
C SER A 7 -8.08 16.78 14.93
N ILE A 8 -9.37 16.49 15.02
CA ILE A 8 -9.87 15.12 14.92
C ILE A 8 -9.58 14.54 13.55
N ASN A 9 -9.80 15.32 12.49
CA ASN A 9 -9.51 14.89 11.13
C ASN A 9 -8.03 14.62 10.91
N GLU A 10 -7.19 15.50 11.44
CA GLU A 10 -5.75 15.32 11.37
C GLU A 10 -5.31 14.05 12.10
N MET A 11 -5.86 13.78 13.27
CA MET A 11 -5.56 12.56 14.02
C MET A 11 -5.98 11.32 13.26
N THR A 12 -7.14 11.34 12.59
CA THR A 12 -7.61 10.22 11.79
C THR A 12 -6.69 9.97 10.61
N GLN A 13 -6.19 11.04 9.97
CA GLN A 13 -5.26 10.92 8.84
C GLN A 13 -3.86 10.51 9.29
N MET A 14 -3.56 10.69 10.56
CA MET A 14 -2.26 10.39 11.15
C MET A 14 -2.22 9.05 11.86
N ILE A 15 -3.15 8.15 11.56
CA ILE A 15 -3.08 6.78 12.09
C ILE A 15 -1.71 6.21 11.74
N PRO A 16 -0.96 5.74 12.75
CA PRO A 16 0.39 5.26 12.48
C PRO A 16 0.39 3.99 11.65
N PRO A 17 1.47 3.71 10.93
CA PRO A 17 1.64 2.44 10.25
C PRO A 17 1.59 1.27 11.22
N SER A 18 1.26 0.10 10.70
CA SER A 18 1.32 -1.14 11.48
C SER A 18 2.76 -1.37 11.96
N PRO A 19 2.97 -1.70 13.25
CA PRO A 19 4.30 -2.06 13.74
C PRO A 19 4.90 -3.24 12.99
N TRP A 20 4.08 -4.18 12.56
CA TRP A 20 4.52 -5.33 11.76
C TRP A 20 5.09 -4.88 10.42
N VAL A 21 4.37 -4.02 9.71
CA VAL A 21 4.84 -3.48 8.43
C VAL A 21 6.13 -2.68 8.64
N GLU A 22 6.13 -1.80 9.62
CA GLU A 22 7.29 -0.94 9.90
C GLU A 22 8.53 -1.78 10.23
N CYS A 23 8.37 -2.86 10.98
CA CYS A 23 9.45 -3.78 11.32
C CYS A 23 10.05 -4.46 10.10
N HIS A 24 9.24 -4.79 9.10
CA HIS A 24 9.68 -5.60 7.96
C HIS A 24 10.00 -4.82 6.69
N ILE A 25 9.80 -3.52 6.67
CA ILE A 25 10.14 -2.70 5.49
C ILE A 25 11.62 -2.86 5.12
N GLU A 26 12.49 -2.99 6.11
CA GLU A 26 13.92 -3.12 5.88
C GLU A 26 14.30 -4.41 5.11
N ASP A 27 13.41 -5.39 5.10
CA ASP A 27 13.62 -6.63 4.35
C ASP A 27 13.45 -6.42 2.84
N ILE A 28 12.83 -5.32 2.43
CA ILE A 28 12.62 -4.99 1.03
C ILE A 28 13.89 -4.33 0.48
N ARG A 29 14.34 -4.77 -0.69
CA ARG A 29 15.51 -4.24 -1.36
C ARG A 29 15.42 -2.72 -1.53
N GLU A 30 16.46 -1.99 -1.13
CA GLU A 30 16.54 -0.54 -1.29
C GLU A 30 16.31 -0.12 -2.74
N GLY A 31 15.57 0.98 -2.92
CA GLY A 31 15.29 1.55 -4.23
C GLY A 31 14.32 0.75 -5.07
N GLY A 32 13.79 -0.35 -4.55
CA GLY A 32 12.82 -1.16 -5.27
C GLY A 32 11.45 -0.51 -5.34
N THR A 33 10.62 -1.01 -6.26
CA THR A 33 9.23 -0.62 -6.35
C THR A 33 8.38 -1.50 -5.43
N VAL A 34 7.51 -0.88 -4.66
CA VAL A 34 6.66 -1.55 -3.68
C VAL A 34 5.20 -1.31 -4.02
N LEU A 35 4.42 -2.38 -3.97
CA LEU A 35 2.97 -2.30 -4.13
C LEU A 35 2.33 -2.25 -2.74
N ASP A 36 1.51 -1.23 -2.50
CA ASP A 36 0.62 -1.17 -1.35
C ASP A 36 -0.77 -1.55 -1.83
N LEU A 37 -1.12 -2.82 -1.62
CA LEU A 37 -2.35 -3.43 -2.16
C LEU A 37 -3.51 -3.18 -1.22
N ALA A 38 -4.61 -2.64 -1.75
CA ALA A 38 -5.76 -2.21 -0.95
C ALA A 38 -5.30 -1.20 0.11
N CYS A 39 -4.67 -0.14 -0.34
CA CYS A 39 -3.90 0.77 0.52
C CYS A 39 -4.75 1.60 1.49
N GLY A 40 -6.05 1.72 1.27
CA GLY A 40 -6.92 2.53 2.13
C GLY A 40 -6.43 3.97 2.23
N SER A 41 -6.23 4.45 3.46
CA SER A 41 -5.78 5.82 3.72
C SER A 41 -4.34 6.09 3.27
N GLY A 42 -3.59 5.04 2.91
CA GLY A 42 -2.24 5.21 2.41
C GLY A 42 -1.16 5.39 3.48
N ARG A 43 -1.44 5.01 4.73
CA ARG A 43 -0.44 5.16 5.81
C ARG A 43 0.85 4.41 5.51
N HIS A 44 0.76 3.23 4.91
CA HIS A 44 1.95 2.44 4.56
C HIS A 44 2.62 2.97 3.30
N ALA A 45 1.83 3.41 2.30
CA ALA A 45 2.38 4.03 1.11
C ALA A 45 3.22 5.26 1.45
N ARG A 46 2.73 6.09 2.37
CA ARG A 46 3.46 7.28 2.83
C ARG A 46 4.76 6.92 3.53
N LEU A 47 4.71 5.92 4.39
CA LEU A 47 5.92 5.45 5.09
C LEU A 47 6.95 4.93 4.11
N LEU A 48 6.53 4.11 3.16
CA LEU A 48 7.42 3.55 2.14
C LEU A 48 8.07 4.64 1.29
N ALA A 49 7.27 5.61 0.84
CA ALA A 49 7.80 6.73 0.06
C ALA A 49 8.79 7.57 0.87
N ALA A 50 8.50 7.78 2.15
CA ALA A 50 9.40 8.50 3.05
C ALA A 50 10.73 7.78 3.25
N ARG A 51 10.74 6.45 3.08
CA ARG A 51 11.96 5.62 3.16
C ARG A 51 12.67 5.45 1.83
N GLY A 52 12.22 6.15 0.78
CA GLY A 52 12.91 6.17 -0.51
C GLY A 52 12.44 5.14 -1.53
N TYR A 53 11.37 4.40 -1.24
CA TYR A 53 10.81 3.46 -2.22
C TYR A 53 9.91 4.18 -3.21
N SER A 54 9.85 3.66 -4.44
CA SER A 54 8.81 4.02 -5.38
C SER A 54 7.58 3.16 -5.06
N VAL A 55 6.43 3.78 -4.88
CA VAL A 55 5.24 3.08 -4.40
C VAL A 55 4.12 3.16 -5.42
N LEU A 56 3.51 2.01 -5.72
CA LEU A 56 2.23 1.94 -6.39
C LEU A 56 1.16 1.65 -5.33
N ALA A 57 0.29 2.61 -5.10
CA ALA A 57 -0.80 2.48 -4.13
C ALA A 57 -2.09 2.16 -4.87
N VAL A 58 -2.68 1.01 -4.56
CA VAL A 58 -3.85 0.49 -5.26
C VAL A 58 -5.01 0.36 -4.29
N ASP A 59 -6.16 0.88 -4.70
CA ASP A 59 -7.42 0.71 -3.98
C ASP A 59 -8.57 0.89 -4.97
N ARG A 60 -9.74 0.41 -4.62
CA ARG A 60 -10.95 0.67 -5.41
C ARG A 60 -11.61 1.99 -5.04
N ASP A 61 -11.22 2.59 -3.91
CA ASP A 61 -11.77 3.85 -3.41
C ASP A 61 -10.96 5.02 -3.96
N ALA A 62 -11.49 5.66 -5.00
CA ALA A 62 -10.85 6.79 -5.63
C ALA A 62 -10.69 7.98 -4.68
N GLU A 63 -11.62 8.15 -3.74
CA GLU A 63 -11.51 9.23 -2.76
C GLU A 63 -10.33 9.03 -1.82
N ALA A 64 -10.14 7.80 -1.34
CA ALA A 64 -8.97 7.48 -0.52
C ALA A 64 -7.68 7.74 -1.28
N LEU A 65 -7.61 7.34 -2.54
CA LEU A 65 -6.44 7.56 -3.38
C LEU A 65 -6.17 9.04 -3.65
N SER A 66 -7.21 9.85 -3.71
CA SER A 66 -7.04 11.30 -3.97
C SER A 66 -6.18 11.97 -2.89
N ARG A 67 -6.16 11.42 -1.69
CA ARG A 67 -5.36 11.95 -0.58
C ARG A 67 -3.87 11.69 -0.75
N LEU A 68 -3.50 10.79 -1.65
CA LEU A 68 -2.11 10.45 -1.94
C LEU A 68 -1.57 11.22 -3.15
N GLN A 69 -2.41 12.01 -3.83
CA GLN A 69 -1.98 12.77 -4.99
C GLN A 69 -0.94 13.81 -4.61
N GLY A 70 0.08 13.95 -5.44
CA GLY A 70 1.13 14.93 -5.24
C GLY A 70 2.21 14.53 -4.23
N ILE A 71 2.10 13.37 -3.60
CA ILE A 71 3.15 12.89 -2.70
C ILE A 71 4.29 12.30 -3.55
N PRO A 72 5.52 12.83 -3.44
CA PRO A 72 6.63 12.30 -4.22
C PRO A 72 6.85 10.81 -3.94
N GLY A 73 7.06 10.05 -5.01
CA GLY A 73 7.33 8.62 -4.91
C GLY A 73 6.09 7.74 -4.89
N ILE A 74 4.89 8.32 -4.85
CA ILE A 74 3.64 7.55 -4.86
C ILE A 74 2.89 7.75 -6.17
N VAL A 75 2.59 6.64 -6.84
CA VAL A 75 1.66 6.60 -7.97
C VAL A 75 0.43 5.83 -7.50
N THR A 76 -0.75 6.34 -7.82
CA THR A 76 -2.00 5.70 -7.42
C THR A 76 -2.68 5.02 -8.61
N ALA A 77 -3.40 3.94 -8.35
CA ALA A 77 -4.23 3.29 -9.36
C ALA A 77 -5.53 2.82 -8.71
N CYS A 78 -6.65 3.28 -9.28
CA CYS A 78 -7.97 2.87 -8.82
C CYS A 78 -8.34 1.59 -9.56
N LEU A 79 -8.26 0.45 -8.89
CA LEU A 79 -8.46 -0.87 -9.49
C LEU A 79 -9.38 -1.71 -8.65
N ASP A 80 -10.22 -2.50 -9.31
CA ASP A 80 -11.02 -3.52 -8.66
C ASP A 80 -10.23 -4.83 -8.66
N LEU A 81 -9.78 -5.23 -7.47
CA LEU A 81 -8.96 -6.43 -7.30
C LEU A 81 -9.80 -7.71 -7.26
N GLU A 82 -11.12 -7.59 -7.14
CA GLU A 82 -12.05 -8.72 -7.00
C GLU A 82 -12.90 -8.95 -8.24
N GLY A 83 -12.63 -8.23 -9.33
CA GLY A 83 -13.30 -8.41 -10.60
C GLY A 83 -12.88 -9.69 -11.31
N GLU A 84 -13.45 -9.93 -12.49
CA GLU A 84 -13.17 -11.12 -13.28
C GLU A 84 -11.71 -11.19 -13.69
N GLN A 85 -11.11 -10.05 -14.02
CA GLN A 85 -9.72 -10.00 -14.46
C GLN A 85 -8.84 -9.42 -13.37
N TRP A 86 -7.68 -10.03 -13.20
CA TRP A 86 -6.66 -9.53 -12.27
C TRP A 86 -5.90 -8.38 -12.95
N PRO A 87 -6.08 -7.14 -12.48
CA PRO A 87 -5.55 -5.98 -13.21
C PRO A 87 -4.04 -5.80 -13.12
N LEU A 88 -3.37 -6.58 -12.27
CA LEU A 88 -1.93 -6.45 -12.03
C LEU A 88 -1.12 -7.55 -12.72
N THR A 89 -1.73 -8.33 -13.58
CA THR A 89 -1.07 -9.42 -14.30
C THR A 89 0.20 -8.94 -14.99
N GLY A 90 1.29 -9.69 -14.78
CA GLY A 90 2.57 -9.39 -15.44
C GLY A 90 3.45 -8.39 -14.71
N GLN A 91 2.93 -7.71 -13.70
CA GLN A 91 3.75 -6.78 -12.91
C GLN A 91 4.55 -7.52 -11.85
N ARG A 92 5.68 -6.95 -11.48
CA ARG A 92 6.58 -7.49 -10.46
C ARG A 92 7.07 -6.37 -9.55
N PHE A 93 7.16 -6.68 -8.25
CA PHE A 93 7.53 -5.71 -7.23
C PHE A 93 8.61 -6.28 -6.31
N ALA A 94 9.48 -5.41 -5.82
CA ALA A 94 10.46 -5.78 -4.80
C ALA A 94 9.79 -6.06 -3.46
N GLY A 95 8.66 -5.41 -3.20
CA GLY A 95 7.86 -5.65 -2.02
C GLY A 95 6.38 -5.50 -2.33
N VAL A 96 5.57 -6.28 -1.64
CA VAL A 96 4.11 -6.16 -1.69
C VAL A 96 3.62 -6.11 -0.25
N VAL A 97 2.88 -5.05 0.08
CA VAL A 97 2.32 -4.84 1.42
C VAL A 97 0.81 -5.01 1.32
N VAL A 98 0.26 -5.89 2.15
CA VAL A 98 -1.17 -6.16 2.23
C VAL A 98 -1.58 -6.13 3.68
N THR A 99 -2.43 -5.19 4.06
CA THR A 99 -2.92 -5.10 5.42
C THR A 99 -4.45 -5.02 5.44
N ASN A 100 -5.05 -5.75 6.36
CA ASN A 100 -6.51 -5.72 6.59
C ASN A 100 -7.33 -6.04 5.34
N TYR A 101 -6.76 -6.83 4.44
CA TYR A 101 -7.41 -7.26 3.22
C TYR A 101 -7.04 -8.71 2.95
N LEU A 102 -8.05 -9.55 2.68
CA LEU A 102 -7.86 -10.96 2.38
C LEU A 102 -8.82 -11.38 1.27
N TRP A 103 -8.28 -11.76 0.12
CA TRP A 103 -9.05 -12.32 -0.98
C TRP A 103 -8.41 -13.62 -1.43
N ARG A 104 -8.77 -14.71 -0.75
CA ARG A 104 -8.15 -16.03 -0.93
C ARG A 104 -8.14 -16.54 -2.37
N PRO A 105 -9.19 -16.33 -3.19
CA PRO A 105 -9.15 -16.82 -4.57
C PRO A 105 -8.03 -16.26 -5.43
N ARG A 106 -7.42 -15.14 -5.00
CA ARG A 106 -6.35 -14.48 -5.74
C ARG A 106 -4.97 -14.63 -5.09
N LEU A 107 -4.83 -15.51 -4.11
CA LEU A 107 -3.58 -15.62 -3.38
C LEU A 107 -2.40 -16.01 -4.28
N ALA A 108 -2.60 -16.94 -5.20
CA ALA A 108 -1.55 -17.34 -6.14
C ALA A 108 -1.12 -16.18 -7.05
N GLU A 109 -2.09 -15.38 -7.49
CA GLU A 109 -1.80 -14.21 -8.32
C GLU A 109 -1.08 -13.13 -7.54
N LEU A 110 -1.42 -12.96 -6.26
CA LEU A 110 -0.72 -12.06 -5.36
C LEU A 110 0.76 -12.45 -5.22
N LEU A 111 1.04 -13.73 -4.99
CA LEU A 111 2.41 -14.20 -4.86
C LEU A 111 3.20 -14.04 -6.16
N ALA A 112 2.52 -14.13 -7.30
CA ALA A 112 3.15 -13.94 -8.60
C ALA A 112 3.59 -12.50 -8.86
N LEU A 113 3.15 -11.54 -8.03
CA LEU A 113 3.59 -10.15 -8.12
C LEU A 113 4.98 -9.92 -7.54
N LEU A 114 5.54 -10.88 -6.83
CA LEU A 114 6.86 -10.72 -6.24
C LEU A 114 7.95 -10.94 -7.28
N ALA A 115 8.85 -9.97 -7.41
CA ALA A 115 10.09 -10.13 -8.16
C ALA A 115 10.98 -11.17 -7.48
N PRO A 116 11.97 -11.75 -8.17
CA PRO A 116 12.94 -12.62 -7.50
C PRO A 116 13.56 -11.91 -6.30
N GLY A 117 13.53 -12.56 -5.14
CA GLY A 117 13.96 -11.95 -3.88
C GLY A 117 12.99 -10.95 -3.28
N GLY A 118 11.81 -10.80 -3.87
CA GLY A 118 10.78 -9.90 -3.36
C GLY A 118 10.19 -10.36 -2.03
N VAL A 119 9.67 -9.41 -1.27
CA VAL A 119 9.16 -9.62 0.09
C VAL A 119 7.67 -9.31 0.14
N LEU A 120 6.89 -10.26 0.65
CA LEU A 120 5.48 -10.04 0.94
C LEU A 120 5.33 -9.75 2.43
N ILE A 121 4.79 -8.58 2.75
CA ILE A 121 4.42 -8.21 4.11
C ILE A 121 2.91 -8.28 4.19
N TYR A 122 2.41 -9.26 4.91
CA TYR A 122 0.98 -9.56 4.97
C TYR A 122 0.52 -9.55 6.42
N GLU A 123 -0.47 -8.72 6.71
CA GLU A 123 -1.09 -8.64 8.03
C GLU A 123 -2.61 -8.50 7.86
N THR A 124 -3.35 -9.41 8.50
CA THR A 124 -4.81 -9.35 8.52
C THR A 124 -5.30 -9.78 9.91
N PHE A 125 -6.56 -9.50 10.17
CA PHE A 125 -7.19 -9.92 11.43
C PHE A 125 -8.26 -10.97 11.24
#